data_6199d42e8443b9fd2f890b884da724e0
#
_entry.id   6199d42e8443b9fd2f890b884da724e0
#
_cell.length_a   1.000
_cell.length_b   1.000
_cell.length_c   1.000
_cell.angle_alpha   90.00
_cell.angle_beta   90.00
_cell.angle_gamma   90.00
#
_symmetry.space_group_name_H-M   'P 1'
#
loop_
_entity.id
_entity.type
_entity.pdbx_description
1 polymer ?
#
loop_
_entity_poly.entity_id
_entity_poly.type
_entity_poly.pdbx_seq_one_letter_code
_entity_poly.pdbx_strand_id
1 'polypeptide(L)'
;LFCLNAQVDLEYYLGDISNYNQSIPTPESIIGHQVGELHVSHDKLSHYVQEVSKYSDRVKLVNRGKTYENRVSWLMIITSESNQSRLEDIRKEHLELSNPKNKNIDISNMPIVVYKGYTVHGDEPSGTNASLLLMYHLLASDSQETKDLLENTVILLDPSMNPDGHQRFSQWANNNKNQSLNPDSNDREYNQYWPRARTNHYWFDLNRDYLPNQLIESNLKIQTYTEWLPNIMTDFHEMGTNSTYFFQPGVPQRKNPLISDLNQDLTKEIATYHA
;
A
#
# COMPACT_ATOMS: atom_id res chain seq x y z
N LEU A 1 23.29 26.89 19.45
CA LEU A 1 23.33 25.65 18.67
C LEU A 1 22.11 25.68 17.76
N PHE A 2 22.31 25.97 16.47
CA PHE A 2 21.27 25.75 15.46
C PHE A 2 21.28 24.23 15.21
N CYS A 3 20.27 23.50 15.68
CA CYS A 3 19.94 22.21 15.14
C CYS A 3 19.45 22.46 13.72
N LEU A 4 20.27 22.20 12.72
CA LEU A 4 19.81 21.97 11.35
C LEU A 4 19.02 20.67 11.41
N ASN A 5 17.73 20.76 11.68
CA ASN A 5 16.82 19.70 11.24
C ASN A 5 16.85 19.78 9.73
N ALA A 6 17.51 18.83 9.09
CA ALA A 6 17.33 18.59 7.67
C ALA A 6 15.87 18.08 7.53
N GLN A 7 14.95 19.01 7.38
CA GLN A 7 13.56 18.70 7.13
C GLN A 7 13.51 18.13 5.72
N VAL A 8 13.17 16.86 5.61
CA VAL A 8 13.00 16.18 4.33
C VAL A 8 11.69 16.68 3.74
N ASP A 9 11.71 17.20 2.54
CA ASP A 9 10.53 17.69 1.82
C ASP A 9 10.00 16.66 0.80
N LEU A 10 8.94 17.01 0.09
CA LEU A 10 8.37 16.13 -0.93
C LEU A 10 9.33 15.87 -2.11
N GLU A 11 10.17 16.84 -2.47
CA GLU A 11 11.13 16.71 -3.58
C GLU A 11 12.21 15.66 -3.27
N TYR A 12 12.55 15.49 -2.00
CA TYR A 12 13.45 14.41 -1.60
C TYR A 12 12.90 13.02 -1.97
N TYR A 13 11.58 12.83 -1.80
CA TYR A 13 10.95 11.54 -2.05
C TYR A 13 10.50 11.35 -3.50
N LEU A 14 10.03 12.42 -4.14
CA LEU A 14 9.30 12.36 -5.41
C LEU A 14 10.07 13.00 -6.58
N GLY A 15 11.24 13.60 -6.31
CA GLY A 15 12.00 14.34 -7.29
C GLY A 15 11.30 15.64 -7.69
N ASP A 16 11.38 16.03 -8.98
CA ASP A 16 10.75 17.26 -9.48
C ASP A 16 9.22 17.17 -9.45
N ILE A 17 8.61 17.98 -8.61
CA ILE A 17 7.15 18.11 -8.46
C ILE A 17 6.57 19.34 -9.16
N SER A 18 7.33 20.00 -10.01
CA SER A 18 6.88 21.22 -10.72
C SER A 18 5.65 20.98 -11.62
N ASN A 19 5.48 19.75 -12.09
CA ASN A 19 4.37 19.33 -12.94
C ASN A 19 3.21 18.71 -12.13
N TYR A 20 3.16 18.91 -10.82
CA TYR A 20 2.07 18.38 -10.00
C TYR A 20 0.92 19.39 -9.93
N ASN A 21 -0.30 18.87 -9.98
CA ASN A 21 -1.52 19.65 -9.80
C ASN A 21 -1.60 20.18 -8.36
N GLN A 22 -1.38 21.48 -8.19
CA GLN A 22 -1.34 22.15 -6.88
C GLN A 22 -2.70 22.18 -6.16
N SER A 23 -3.79 21.83 -6.81
CA SER A 23 -5.09 21.69 -6.15
C SER A 23 -5.22 20.41 -5.32
N ILE A 24 -4.38 19.42 -5.59
CA ILE A 24 -4.35 18.16 -4.83
C ILE A 24 -3.61 18.38 -3.51
N PRO A 25 -4.24 18.16 -2.35
CA PRO A 25 -3.58 18.40 -1.07
C PRO A 25 -2.41 17.45 -0.84
N THR A 26 -1.28 17.99 -0.39
CA THR A 26 -0.12 17.19 0.00
C THR A 26 -0.42 16.37 1.27
N PRO A 27 0.26 15.24 1.49
CA PRO A 27 0.12 14.50 2.75
C PRO A 27 0.33 15.40 3.97
N GLU A 28 1.42 16.18 4.01
CA GLU A 28 1.75 17.06 5.13
C GLU A 28 0.63 18.06 5.45
N SER A 29 -0.01 18.64 4.42
CA SER A 29 -1.09 19.63 4.60
C SER A 29 -2.31 19.07 5.36
N ILE A 30 -2.52 17.74 5.29
CA ILE A 30 -3.66 17.06 5.92
C ILE A 30 -3.26 16.37 7.23
N ILE A 31 -2.13 15.65 7.24
CA ILE A 31 -1.73 14.87 8.43
C ILE A 31 -0.99 15.75 9.47
N GLY A 32 -0.54 16.96 9.08
CA GLY A 32 0.08 17.95 9.96
C GLY A 32 1.55 17.71 10.29
N HIS A 33 2.24 16.86 9.55
CA HIS A 33 3.68 16.62 9.61
C HIS A 33 4.16 16.01 8.30
N GLN A 34 5.45 16.16 7.97
CA GLN A 34 6.00 15.51 6.79
C GLN A 34 6.04 13.99 6.98
N VAL A 35 5.85 13.26 5.87
CA VAL A 35 5.98 11.80 5.88
C VAL A 35 7.41 11.43 6.31
N GLY A 36 7.53 10.54 7.29
CA GLY A 36 8.82 10.14 7.88
C GLY A 36 9.18 10.87 9.18
N GLU A 37 8.58 12.02 9.49
CA GLU A 37 8.82 12.70 10.78
C GLU A 37 8.17 11.95 11.95
N LEU A 38 6.94 11.51 11.75
CA LEU A 38 6.17 10.68 12.67
C LEU A 38 5.53 9.54 11.89
N HIS A 39 5.21 8.45 12.56
CA HIS A 39 4.39 7.40 11.98
C HIS A 39 2.96 7.88 11.82
N VAL A 40 2.42 7.84 10.60
CA VAL A 40 1.02 8.20 10.38
C VAL A 40 0.11 7.24 11.15
N SER A 41 -0.84 7.79 11.88
CA SER A 41 -1.87 7.00 12.57
C SER A 41 -3.02 6.66 11.61
N HIS A 42 -3.81 5.63 11.94
CA HIS A 42 -4.91 5.22 11.06
C HIS A 42 -6.00 6.30 10.91
N ASP A 43 -6.24 7.11 11.94
CA ASP A 43 -7.18 8.24 11.86
C ASP A 43 -6.69 9.33 10.88
N LYS A 44 -5.40 9.69 10.92
CA LYS A 44 -4.79 10.63 9.98
C LYS A 44 -4.75 10.06 8.56
N LEU A 45 -4.41 8.78 8.39
CA LEU A 45 -4.50 8.09 7.11
C LEU A 45 -5.93 8.13 6.56
N SER A 46 -6.93 7.79 7.39
CA SER A 46 -8.34 7.83 7.01
C SER A 46 -8.79 9.23 6.62
N HIS A 47 -8.32 10.25 7.32
CA HIS A 47 -8.59 11.64 6.97
C HIS A 47 -7.97 11.99 5.62
N TYR A 48 -6.69 11.63 5.39
CA TYR A 48 -6.00 11.91 4.14
C TYR A 48 -6.69 11.26 2.93
N VAL A 49 -6.98 9.96 2.98
CA VAL A 49 -7.61 9.27 1.83
C VAL A 49 -9.01 9.82 1.50
N GLN A 50 -9.77 10.25 2.52
CA GLN A 50 -11.08 10.86 2.33
C GLN A 50 -10.97 12.27 1.73
N GLU A 51 -9.98 13.05 2.16
CA GLU A 51 -9.80 14.41 1.63
C GLU A 51 -9.23 14.35 0.22
N VAL A 52 -8.10 13.67 -0.02
CA VAL A 52 -7.45 13.66 -1.33
C VAL A 52 -8.36 13.11 -2.44
N SER A 53 -9.23 12.16 -2.12
CA SER A 53 -10.19 11.59 -3.07
C SER A 53 -11.26 12.57 -3.54
N LYS A 54 -11.41 13.74 -2.92
CA LYS A 54 -12.36 14.78 -3.36
C LYS A 54 -11.79 15.69 -4.45
N TYR A 55 -10.49 15.63 -4.67
CA TYR A 55 -9.76 16.56 -5.54
C TYR A 55 -9.26 15.94 -6.83
N SER A 56 -9.53 14.65 -7.08
CA SER A 56 -9.06 13.99 -8.28
C SER A 56 -10.08 12.99 -8.82
N ASP A 57 -10.36 13.08 -10.11
CA ASP A 57 -11.22 12.13 -10.83
C ASP A 57 -10.47 10.82 -11.20
N ARG A 58 -9.18 10.71 -10.83
CA ARG A 58 -8.36 9.50 -11.01
C ARG A 58 -8.59 8.44 -9.94
N VAL A 59 -9.43 8.70 -8.93
CA VAL A 59 -9.59 7.80 -7.78
C VAL A 59 -11.06 7.56 -7.42
N LYS A 60 -11.38 6.30 -7.12
CA LYS A 60 -12.59 5.91 -6.42
C LYS A 60 -12.23 5.36 -5.06
N LEU A 61 -12.69 6.04 -3.99
CA LEU A 61 -12.51 5.56 -2.62
C LEU A 61 -13.61 4.58 -2.24
N VAL A 62 -13.21 3.43 -1.70
CA VAL A 62 -14.14 2.36 -1.28
C VAL A 62 -13.97 2.09 0.21
N ASN A 63 -15.06 2.17 0.96
CA ASN A 63 -15.15 1.66 2.32
C ASN A 63 -15.52 0.18 2.24
N ARG A 64 -14.56 -0.72 2.51
CA ARG A 64 -14.77 -2.17 2.46
C ARG A 64 -15.46 -2.75 3.68
N GLY A 65 -15.55 -1.99 4.75
CA GLY A 65 -16.09 -2.43 6.04
C GLY A 65 -15.21 -1.97 7.19
N LYS A 66 -15.40 -2.59 8.35
CA LYS A 66 -14.72 -2.19 9.59
C LYS A 66 -14.04 -3.37 10.24
N THR A 67 -12.92 -3.08 10.91
CA THR A 67 -12.19 -4.01 11.78
C THR A 67 -12.94 -4.26 13.10
N TYR A 68 -12.39 -5.11 13.95
CA TYR A 68 -12.92 -5.37 15.30
C TYR A 68 -12.94 -4.12 16.21
N GLU A 69 -12.03 -3.15 15.97
CA GLU A 69 -12.03 -1.88 16.70
C GLU A 69 -12.82 -0.77 15.96
N ASN A 70 -13.66 -1.16 14.99
CA ASN A 70 -14.50 -0.26 14.18
C ASN A 70 -13.71 0.73 13.28
N ARG A 71 -12.43 0.47 12.98
CA ARG A 71 -11.68 1.24 11.99
C ARG A 71 -12.08 0.83 10.59
N VAL A 72 -12.21 1.83 9.72
CA VAL A 72 -12.57 1.56 8.32
C VAL A 72 -11.39 0.96 7.57
N SER A 73 -11.63 -0.14 6.85
CA SER A 73 -10.70 -0.69 5.88
C SER A 73 -10.92 0.02 4.54
N TRP A 74 -9.99 0.88 4.18
CA TRP A 74 -10.04 1.65 2.95
C TRP A 74 -9.42 0.91 1.77
N LEU A 75 -9.98 1.12 0.58
CA LEU A 75 -9.37 0.77 -0.70
C LEU A 75 -9.49 1.97 -1.63
N MET A 76 -8.39 2.36 -2.25
CA MET A 76 -8.39 3.36 -3.32
C MET A 76 -8.21 2.65 -4.65
N ILE A 77 -9.15 2.84 -5.58
CA ILE A 77 -9.05 2.34 -6.95
C ILE A 77 -8.58 3.51 -7.81
N ILE A 78 -7.31 3.47 -8.20
CA ILE A 78 -6.63 4.56 -8.91
C ILE A 78 -6.36 4.14 -10.35
N THR A 79 -6.79 4.95 -11.29
CA THR A 79 -6.58 4.78 -12.74
C THR A 79 -6.83 6.10 -13.44
N SER A 80 -6.75 6.16 -14.79
CA SER A 80 -7.09 7.37 -15.54
C SER A 80 -8.58 7.74 -15.40
N GLU A 81 -8.92 9.00 -15.66
CA GLU A 81 -10.31 9.49 -15.64
C GLU A 81 -11.17 8.73 -16.66
N SER A 82 -10.60 8.43 -17.85
CA SER A 82 -11.25 7.63 -18.88
C SER A 82 -11.61 6.24 -18.37
N ASN A 83 -10.68 5.56 -17.68
CA ASN A 83 -10.90 4.25 -17.09
C ASN A 83 -11.87 4.30 -15.90
N GLN A 84 -11.85 5.37 -15.08
CA GLN A 84 -12.83 5.54 -13.98
C GLN A 84 -14.27 5.54 -14.51
N SER A 85 -14.50 6.15 -15.68
CA SER A 85 -15.85 6.21 -16.29
C SER A 85 -16.40 4.85 -16.72
N ARG A 86 -15.53 3.86 -16.98
CA ARG A 86 -15.88 2.48 -17.40
C ARG A 86 -15.33 1.40 -16.46
N LEU A 87 -15.04 1.74 -15.22
CA LEU A 87 -14.34 0.87 -14.27
C LEU A 87 -15.01 -0.50 -14.08
N GLU A 88 -16.33 -0.53 -14.02
CA GLU A 88 -17.08 -1.79 -13.88
C GLU A 88 -17.00 -2.68 -15.14
N ASP A 89 -16.92 -2.09 -16.31
CA ASP A 89 -16.74 -2.85 -17.54
C ASP A 89 -15.33 -3.41 -17.63
N ILE A 90 -14.30 -2.61 -17.27
CA ILE A 90 -12.92 -3.09 -17.15
C ILE A 90 -12.86 -4.29 -16.19
N ARG A 91 -13.51 -4.19 -15.03
CA ARG A 91 -13.53 -5.28 -14.05
C ARG A 91 -14.16 -6.55 -14.63
N LYS A 92 -15.28 -6.44 -15.31
CA LYS A 92 -15.96 -7.58 -15.95
C LYS A 92 -15.12 -8.20 -17.06
N GLU A 93 -14.58 -7.38 -17.95
CA GLU A 93 -13.69 -7.81 -19.03
C GLU A 93 -12.47 -8.55 -18.47
N HIS A 94 -11.86 -8.00 -17.40
CA HIS A 94 -10.73 -8.61 -16.73
C HIS A 94 -11.06 -9.97 -16.11
N LEU A 95 -12.20 -10.12 -15.46
CA LEU A 95 -12.65 -11.41 -14.90
C LEU A 95 -12.84 -12.50 -15.95
N GLU A 96 -13.20 -12.13 -17.19
CA GLU A 96 -13.34 -13.09 -18.29
C GLU A 96 -12.00 -13.76 -18.67
N LEU A 97 -10.85 -13.16 -18.33
CA LEU A 97 -9.53 -13.78 -18.54
C LEU A 97 -9.39 -15.10 -17.79
N SER A 98 -10.04 -15.24 -16.65
CA SER A 98 -10.03 -16.48 -15.85
C SER A 98 -11.11 -17.48 -16.24
N ASN A 99 -11.98 -17.15 -17.20
CA ASN A 99 -13.03 -18.02 -17.68
C ASN A 99 -12.49 -19.04 -18.69
N PRO A 100 -12.38 -20.35 -18.35
CA PRO A 100 -11.78 -21.35 -19.22
C PRO A 100 -12.56 -21.60 -20.52
N LYS A 101 -13.80 -21.10 -20.61
CA LYS A 101 -14.64 -21.22 -21.81
C LYS A 101 -14.35 -20.11 -22.82
N ASN A 102 -13.75 -19.01 -22.38
CA ASN A 102 -13.48 -17.83 -23.20
C ASN A 102 -12.01 -17.83 -23.65
N LYS A 103 -11.73 -18.33 -24.85
CA LYS A 103 -10.35 -18.53 -25.35
C LYS A 103 -9.85 -17.39 -26.24
N ASN A 104 -10.70 -16.46 -26.64
CA ASN A 104 -10.38 -15.43 -27.64
C ASN A 104 -10.73 -14.04 -27.13
N ILE A 105 -10.16 -13.65 -25.97
CA ILE A 105 -10.33 -12.32 -25.43
C ILE A 105 -9.29 -11.39 -26.06
N ASP A 106 -9.71 -10.27 -26.62
CA ASP A 106 -8.80 -9.22 -27.05
C ASP A 106 -8.28 -8.46 -25.83
N ILE A 107 -7.00 -8.58 -25.57
CA ILE A 107 -6.32 -7.93 -24.43
C ILE A 107 -5.54 -6.68 -24.85
N SER A 108 -5.54 -6.29 -26.10
CA SER A 108 -4.66 -5.25 -26.65
C SER A 108 -4.87 -3.86 -26.03
N ASN A 109 -6.10 -3.58 -25.54
CA ASN A 109 -6.46 -2.33 -24.87
C ASN A 109 -6.98 -2.54 -23.45
N MET A 110 -6.70 -3.69 -22.85
CA MET A 110 -7.16 -4.01 -21.50
C MET A 110 -6.14 -3.54 -20.48
N PRO A 111 -6.49 -2.62 -19.56
CA PRO A 111 -5.60 -2.24 -18.47
C PRO A 111 -5.27 -3.44 -17.58
N ILE A 112 -4.02 -3.55 -17.13
CA ILE A 112 -3.66 -4.52 -16.10
C ILE A 112 -4.20 -4.08 -14.74
N VAL A 113 -4.52 -5.06 -13.90
CA VAL A 113 -4.95 -4.80 -12.52
C VAL A 113 -3.81 -5.15 -11.55
N VAL A 114 -3.43 -4.17 -10.74
CA VAL A 114 -2.34 -4.30 -9.76
C VAL A 114 -2.90 -4.05 -8.36
N TYR A 115 -2.77 -5.04 -7.47
CA TYR A 115 -3.09 -4.86 -6.05
C TYR A 115 -1.82 -4.49 -5.28
N LYS A 116 -1.88 -3.41 -4.51
CA LYS A 116 -0.80 -2.92 -3.65
C LYS A 116 -1.26 -2.92 -2.20
N GLY A 117 -0.87 -3.95 -1.43
CA GLY A 117 -1.24 -4.10 -0.02
C GLY A 117 -0.11 -3.67 0.91
N TYR A 118 -0.42 -2.79 1.85
CA TYR A 118 0.54 -2.24 2.80
C TYR A 118 0.17 -2.63 4.22
N THR A 119 1.20 -2.86 5.04
CA THR A 119 1.09 -3.01 6.50
C THR A 119 0.07 -4.07 6.94
N VAL A 120 0.26 -5.32 6.46
CA VAL A 120 -0.45 -6.49 7.02
C VAL A 120 0.00 -6.77 8.46
N HIS A 121 1.27 -6.47 8.76
CA HIS A 121 1.78 -6.38 10.12
C HIS A 121 1.78 -4.92 10.57
N GLY A 122 1.10 -4.62 11.66
CA GLY A 122 0.94 -3.24 12.12
C GLY A 122 2.23 -2.56 12.57
N ASP A 123 3.23 -3.34 12.97
CA ASP A 123 4.57 -2.87 13.35
C ASP A 123 5.59 -2.86 12.20
N GLU A 124 5.10 -2.92 10.96
CA GLU A 124 5.86 -2.71 9.73
C GLU A 124 5.29 -1.47 9.00
N PRO A 125 5.48 -0.25 9.56
CA PRO A 125 4.69 0.93 9.18
C PRO A 125 5.21 1.67 7.95
N SER A 126 6.42 1.37 7.46
CA SER A 126 7.03 2.09 6.32
C SER A 126 6.15 2.03 5.08
N GLY A 127 5.48 0.90 4.85
CA GLY A 127 4.57 0.72 3.74
C GLY A 127 3.40 1.71 3.76
N THR A 128 2.70 1.86 4.88
CA THR A 128 1.61 2.84 5.01
C THR A 128 2.12 4.27 4.83
N ASN A 129 3.25 4.64 5.43
CA ASN A 129 3.84 5.97 5.25
C ASN A 129 4.20 6.22 3.78
N ALA A 130 4.83 5.27 3.09
CA ALA A 130 5.15 5.37 1.68
C ALA A 130 3.90 5.43 0.79
N SER A 131 2.81 4.77 1.18
CA SER A 131 1.56 4.81 0.43
C SER A 131 0.96 6.21 0.32
N LEU A 132 1.17 7.08 1.33
CA LEU A 132 0.74 8.49 1.26
C LEU A 132 1.44 9.24 0.11
N LEU A 133 2.74 9.03 -0.05
CA LEU A 133 3.53 9.64 -1.12
C LEU A 133 3.12 9.08 -2.48
N LEU A 134 2.92 7.78 -2.58
CA LEU A 134 2.47 7.15 -3.81
C LEU A 134 1.06 7.63 -4.22
N MET A 135 0.12 7.72 -3.27
CA MET A 135 -1.22 8.28 -3.52
C MET A 135 -1.13 9.69 -4.06
N TYR A 136 -0.35 10.55 -3.40
CA TYR A 136 -0.15 11.93 -3.84
C TYR A 136 0.45 11.98 -5.24
N HIS A 137 1.51 11.20 -5.51
CA HIS A 137 2.14 11.13 -6.83
C HIS A 137 1.15 10.73 -7.93
N LEU A 138 0.43 9.64 -7.76
CA LEU A 138 -0.51 9.12 -8.76
C LEU A 138 -1.68 10.09 -9.04
N LEU A 139 -2.12 10.83 -8.03
CA LEU A 139 -3.25 11.74 -8.16
C LEU A 139 -2.84 13.13 -8.64
N ALA A 140 -1.65 13.61 -8.27
CA ALA A 140 -1.22 14.98 -8.53
C ALA A 140 -0.27 15.13 -9.72
N SER A 141 0.53 14.10 -10.06
CA SER A 141 1.48 14.19 -11.16
C SER A 141 0.78 14.29 -12.51
N ASP A 142 1.14 15.34 -13.28
CA ASP A 142 0.70 15.56 -14.64
C ASP A 142 1.73 15.16 -15.69
N SER A 143 2.78 14.41 -15.28
CA SER A 143 3.77 13.86 -16.19
C SER A 143 3.13 12.90 -17.20
N GLN A 144 3.70 12.82 -18.41
CA GLN A 144 3.21 11.89 -19.41
C GLN A 144 3.37 10.44 -18.95
N GLU A 145 4.44 10.13 -18.23
CA GLU A 145 4.69 8.81 -17.66
C GLU A 145 3.57 8.37 -16.71
N THR A 146 3.16 9.24 -15.78
CA THR A 146 2.05 8.94 -14.86
C THR A 146 0.72 8.80 -15.62
N LYS A 147 0.47 9.62 -16.62
CA LYS A 147 -0.75 9.52 -17.45
C LYS A 147 -0.79 8.19 -18.21
N ASP A 148 0.32 7.82 -18.86
CA ASP A 148 0.43 6.55 -19.58
C ASP A 148 0.31 5.34 -18.65
N LEU A 149 0.91 5.40 -17.45
CA LEU A 149 0.76 4.38 -16.43
C LEU A 149 -0.71 4.19 -16.04
N LEU A 150 -1.41 5.28 -15.72
CA LEU A 150 -2.81 5.22 -15.28
C LEU A 150 -3.78 4.83 -16.40
N GLU A 151 -3.49 5.16 -17.66
CA GLU A 151 -4.30 4.71 -18.78
C GLU A 151 -4.23 3.20 -18.99
N ASN A 152 -3.07 2.60 -18.71
CA ASN A 152 -2.81 1.18 -18.91
C ASN A 152 -2.96 0.33 -17.63
N THR A 153 -3.32 0.94 -16.49
CA THR A 153 -3.33 0.22 -15.20
C THR A 153 -4.50 0.65 -14.32
N VAL A 154 -5.13 -0.33 -13.67
CA VAL A 154 -6.01 -0.13 -12.51
C VAL A 154 -5.25 -0.54 -11.25
N ILE A 155 -5.01 0.39 -10.36
CA ILE A 155 -4.28 0.16 -9.11
C ILE A 155 -5.29 0.05 -7.96
N LEU A 156 -5.33 -1.11 -7.34
CA LEU A 156 -6.08 -1.38 -6.10
C LEU A 156 -5.15 -1.15 -4.91
N LEU A 157 -5.15 0.06 -4.39
CA LEU A 157 -4.26 0.45 -3.30
C LEU A 157 -4.95 0.28 -1.96
N ASP A 158 -4.45 -0.65 -1.15
CA ASP A 158 -4.86 -0.91 0.23
C ASP A 158 -3.81 -0.32 1.19
N PRO A 159 -4.01 0.87 1.72
CA PRO A 159 -2.97 1.60 2.43
C PRO A 159 -2.67 1.05 3.83
N SER A 160 -3.57 0.21 4.38
CA SER A 160 -3.38 -0.45 5.67
C SER A 160 -4.27 -1.69 5.78
N MET A 161 -3.70 -2.86 5.52
CA MET A 161 -4.41 -4.15 5.64
C MET A 161 -4.70 -4.54 7.08
N ASN A 162 -4.02 -3.93 8.06
CA ASN A 162 -4.21 -4.16 9.49
C ASN A 162 -4.42 -2.83 10.23
N PRO A 163 -5.60 -2.20 10.11
CA PRO A 163 -5.86 -0.90 10.75
C PRO A 163 -5.65 -0.88 12.25
N ASP A 164 -6.00 -1.96 12.96
CA ASP A 164 -5.92 -2.03 14.42
C ASP A 164 -4.47 -2.16 14.90
N GLY A 165 -3.69 -3.05 14.28
CA GLY A 165 -2.26 -3.16 14.55
C GLY A 165 -1.49 -1.90 14.17
N HIS A 166 -1.78 -1.33 13.01
CA HIS A 166 -1.19 -0.08 12.55
C HIS A 166 -1.41 1.08 13.54
N GLN A 167 -2.66 1.26 14.00
CA GLN A 167 -2.98 2.30 15.00
C GLN A 167 -2.21 2.07 16.30
N ARG A 168 -2.15 0.83 16.77
CA ARG A 168 -1.42 0.45 17.99
C ARG A 168 0.07 0.78 17.90
N PHE A 169 0.69 0.48 16.75
CA PHE A 169 2.09 0.79 16.52
C PHE A 169 2.35 2.29 16.47
N SER A 170 1.64 3.02 15.62
CA SER A 170 1.87 4.44 15.40
C SER A 170 1.70 5.25 16.70
N GLN A 171 0.69 4.91 17.50
CA GLN A 171 0.47 5.55 18.79
C GLN A 171 1.63 5.26 19.75
N TRP A 172 2.05 4.00 19.86
CA TRP A 172 3.17 3.63 20.71
C TRP A 172 4.47 4.31 20.27
N ALA A 173 4.81 4.21 19.00
CA ALA A 173 6.06 4.75 18.44
C ALA A 173 6.14 6.27 18.62
N ASN A 174 5.09 6.99 18.26
CA ASN A 174 5.07 8.45 18.38
C ASN A 174 5.10 8.92 19.83
N ASN A 175 4.47 8.20 20.77
CA ASN A 175 4.47 8.54 22.20
C ASN A 175 5.83 8.29 22.87
N ASN A 176 6.64 7.40 22.33
CA ASN A 176 7.94 7.05 22.88
C ASN A 176 9.12 7.63 22.07
N LYS A 177 8.85 8.37 21.00
CA LYS A 177 9.88 8.98 20.16
C LYS A 177 10.64 10.03 20.94
N ASN A 178 11.97 9.91 20.96
CA ASN A 178 12.86 10.88 21.57
C ASN A 178 12.98 12.15 20.70
N GLN A 179 13.26 13.29 21.30
CA GLN A 179 13.49 14.55 20.58
C GLN A 179 14.80 14.57 19.79
N SER A 180 15.75 13.73 20.18
CA SER A 180 17.03 13.55 19.50
C SER A 180 17.29 12.07 19.31
N LEU A 181 18.11 11.74 18.29
CA LEU A 181 18.50 10.35 18.05
C LEU A 181 19.11 9.75 19.30
N ASN A 182 18.56 8.65 19.78
CA ASN A 182 19.07 7.87 20.88
C ASN A 182 19.65 6.56 20.34
N PRO A 183 20.97 6.30 20.49
CA PRO A 183 21.60 5.08 19.99
C PRO A 183 21.42 3.86 20.90
N ASP A 184 20.80 4.01 22.07
CA ASP A 184 20.61 2.90 22.99
C ASP A 184 19.48 1.97 22.48
N SER A 185 19.85 0.80 22.00
CA SER A 185 18.90 -0.22 21.51
C SER A 185 17.92 -0.74 22.57
N ASN A 186 18.18 -0.48 23.87
CA ASN A 186 17.27 -0.83 24.96
C ASN A 186 16.27 0.29 25.27
N ASP A 187 16.38 1.45 24.62
CA ASP A 187 15.43 2.53 24.82
C ASP A 187 14.01 2.10 24.44
N ARG A 188 13.04 2.72 25.11
CA ARG A 188 11.61 2.44 24.90
C ARG A 188 11.18 2.70 23.45
N GLU A 189 11.83 3.65 22.78
CA GLU A 189 11.56 3.98 21.36
C GLU A 189 11.75 2.78 20.42
N TYR A 190 12.61 1.81 20.79
CA TYR A 190 12.90 0.64 19.95
C TYR A 190 12.27 -0.65 20.45
N ASN A 191 11.68 -0.64 21.65
CA ASN A 191 11.21 -1.85 22.31
C ASN A 191 9.71 -1.78 22.61
N GLN A 192 8.90 -2.30 21.69
CA GLN A 192 7.47 -2.46 21.89
C GLN A 192 7.18 -3.35 23.10
N TYR A 193 6.26 -2.91 23.96
CA TYR A 193 5.71 -3.77 24.99
C TYR A 193 4.66 -4.75 24.43
N TRP A 194 4.46 -5.83 25.12
CA TRP A 194 3.42 -6.82 24.80
C TRP A 194 2.02 -6.17 24.77
N PRO A 195 1.15 -6.51 23.81
CA PRO A 195 1.24 -7.61 22.84
C PRO A 195 1.94 -7.24 21.51
N ARG A 196 2.61 -6.11 21.40
CA ARG A 196 3.13 -5.53 20.16
C ARG A 196 2.02 -5.19 19.16
N ALA A 197 2.42 -4.71 18.01
CA ALA A 197 1.45 -4.25 17.02
C ALA A 197 1.42 -5.08 15.73
N ARG A 198 2.18 -6.18 15.65
CA ARG A 198 2.22 -7.05 14.50
C ARG A 198 0.83 -7.56 14.11
N THR A 199 0.06 -7.98 15.09
CA THR A 199 -1.22 -8.69 14.97
C THR A 199 -2.42 -7.75 14.96
N ASN A 200 -3.60 -8.29 14.61
CA ASN A 200 -4.85 -7.54 14.70
C ASN A 200 -5.31 -7.33 16.16
N HIS A 201 -6.56 -6.90 16.37
CA HIS A 201 -7.14 -6.70 17.70
C HIS A 201 -7.04 -7.94 18.61
N TYR A 202 -7.34 -9.12 18.07
CA TYR A 202 -7.36 -10.39 18.83
C TYR A 202 -6.03 -11.15 18.80
N TRP A 203 -4.94 -10.47 18.42
CA TRP A 203 -3.57 -11.01 18.37
C TRP A 203 -3.36 -12.14 17.37
N PHE A 204 -4.17 -12.16 16.30
CA PHE A 204 -3.95 -13.05 15.18
C PHE A 204 -3.05 -12.38 14.13
N ASP A 205 -2.12 -13.15 13.60
CA ASP A 205 -1.28 -12.74 12.49
C ASP A 205 -2.07 -12.84 11.17
N LEU A 206 -2.44 -11.70 10.60
CA LEU A 206 -3.22 -11.64 9.36
C LEU A 206 -2.46 -12.26 8.18
N ASN A 207 -1.13 -12.29 8.22
CA ASN A 207 -0.30 -12.96 7.21
C ASN A 207 -0.25 -14.49 7.39
N ARG A 208 -1.07 -15.06 8.29
CA ARG A 208 -1.31 -16.50 8.43
C ARG A 208 -2.74 -16.86 8.11
N ASP A 209 -3.59 -15.88 7.73
CA ASP A 209 -5.01 -16.08 7.54
C ASP A 209 -5.47 -15.99 6.07
N TYR A 210 -4.55 -15.91 5.11
CA TYR A 210 -4.90 -15.84 3.68
C TYR A 210 -5.70 -17.06 3.20
N LEU A 211 -5.31 -18.26 3.62
CA LEU A 211 -6.01 -19.50 3.27
C LEU A 211 -7.17 -19.80 4.20
N PRO A 212 -7.03 -19.74 5.55
CA PRO A 212 -8.13 -19.98 6.47
C PRO A 212 -9.26 -18.94 6.33
N ASN A 213 -8.91 -17.67 6.09
CA ASN A 213 -9.83 -16.56 5.85
C ASN A 213 -10.92 -16.42 6.93
N GLN A 214 -10.52 -16.50 8.21
CA GLN A 214 -11.42 -16.47 9.35
C GLN A 214 -11.62 -15.07 9.93
N LEU A 215 -10.69 -14.15 9.67
CA LEU A 215 -10.66 -12.81 10.26
C LEU A 215 -11.33 -11.80 9.35
N ILE A 216 -11.94 -10.77 9.93
CA ILE A 216 -12.66 -9.74 9.17
C ILE A 216 -11.72 -9.06 8.14
N GLU A 217 -10.54 -8.67 8.59
CA GLU A 217 -9.57 -7.98 7.75
C GLU A 217 -9.11 -8.85 6.56
N SER A 218 -8.87 -10.13 6.82
CA SER A 218 -8.53 -11.11 5.77
C SER A 218 -9.67 -11.27 4.78
N ASN A 219 -10.91 -11.38 5.28
CA ASN A 219 -12.09 -11.54 4.45
C ASN A 219 -12.29 -10.36 3.49
N LEU A 220 -12.16 -9.12 3.99
CA LEU A 220 -12.26 -7.90 3.17
C LEU A 220 -11.20 -7.85 2.05
N LYS A 221 -9.97 -8.29 2.36
CA LYS A 221 -8.89 -8.38 1.38
C LYS A 221 -9.16 -9.46 0.34
N ILE A 222 -9.51 -10.67 0.76
CA ILE A 222 -9.80 -11.79 -0.15
C ILE A 222 -11.02 -11.49 -1.01
N GLN A 223 -12.04 -10.83 -0.48
CA GLN A 223 -13.17 -10.36 -1.28
C GLN A 223 -12.70 -9.43 -2.40
N THR A 224 -11.89 -8.42 -2.09
CA THR A 224 -11.31 -7.53 -3.10
C THR A 224 -10.51 -8.32 -4.14
N TYR A 225 -9.69 -9.28 -3.69
CA TYR A 225 -8.90 -10.14 -4.59
C TYR A 225 -9.81 -10.95 -5.54
N THR A 226 -10.86 -11.57 -5.02
CA THR A 226 -11.76 -12.40 -5.84
C THR A 226 -12.65 -11.58 -6.76
N GLU A 227 -12.98 -10.35 -6.40
CA GLU A 227 -13.75 -9.42 -7.24
C GLU A 227 -12.93 -8.88 -8.43
N TRP A 228 -11.60 -8.85 -8.31
CA TRP A 228 -10.73 -8.24 -9.32
C TRP A 228 -9.75 -9.20 -9.97
N LEU A 229 -9.34 -10.29 -9.32
CA LEU A 229 -8.30 -11.24 -9.76
C LEU A 229 -7.06 -10.54 -10.35
N PRO A 230 -6.36 -9.69 -9.58
CA PRO A 230 -5.30 -8.84 -10.11
C PRO A 230 -4.18 -9.63 -10.80
N ASN A 231 -3.60 -9.05 -11.87
CA ASN A 231 -2.45 -9.64 -12.58
C ASN A 231 -1.20 -9.67 -11.70
N ILE A 232 -1.03 -8.62 -10.87
CA ILE A 232 0.09 -8.48 -9.94
C ILE A 232 -0.48 -8.16 -8.57
N MET A 233 0.01 -8.87 -7.56
CA MET A 233 -0.27 -8.58 -6.16
C MET A 233 1.04 -8.39 -5.41
N THR A 234 1.15 -7.26 -4.72
CA THR A 234 2.28 -6.96 -3.84
C THR A 234 1.83 -6.88 -2.39
N ASP A 235 2.62 -7.44 -1.49
CA ASP A 235 2.44 -7.38 -0.04
C ASP A 235 3.72 -6.81 0.57
N PHE A 236 3.63 -5.57 1.06
CA PHE A 236 4.78 -4.82 1.55
C PHE A 236 5.05 -5.13 3.01
N HIS A 237 6.25 -5.63 3.27
CA HIS A 237 6.75 -6.01 4.59
C HIS A 237 8.03 -5.28 4.96
N GLU A 238 8.39 -5.36 6.22
CA GLU A 238 9.70 -4.98 6.72
C GLU A 238 10.43 -6.19 7.29
N MET A 239 11.77 -6.14 7.22
CA MET A 239 12.63 -7.14 7.82
C MET A 239 13.19 -6.61 9.14
N GLY A 240 13.56 -7.53 10.05
CA GLY A 240 14.21 -7.14 11.29
C GLY A 240 15.52 -6.40 11.04
N THR A 241 15.86 -5.43 11.89
CA THR A 241 17.01 -4.52 11.75
C THR A 241 18.34 -5.23 11.46
N ASN A 242 18.53 -6.43 12.01
CA ASN A 242 19.74 -7.23 11.83
C ASN A 242 19.58 -8.34 10.76
N SER A 243 18.51 -8.33 9.98
CA SER A 243 18.29 -9.30 8.94
C SER A 243 19.03 -8.93 7.66
N THR A 244 19.51 -9.94 6.93
CA THR A 244 20.03 -9.74 5.57
C THR A 244 18.89 -9.35 4.64
N TYR A 245 19.06 -8.26 3.90
CA TYR A 245 18.07 -7.85 2.89
C TYR A 245 17.99 -8.89 1.78
N PHE A 246 16.78 -9.19 1.35
CA PHE A 246 16.51 -9.95 0.14
C PHE A 246 15.23 -9.44 -0.52
N PHE A 247 15.06 -9.74 -1.80
CA PHE A 247 13.86 -9.44 -2.57
C PHE A 247 13.56 -10.59 -3.56
N GLN A 248 12.38 -10.55 -4.14
CA GLN A 248 11.94 -11.58 -5.07
C GLN A 248 12.94 -11.78 -6.24
N PRO A 249 13.02 -12.99 -6.82
CA PRO A 249 12.10 -14.12 -6.66
C PRO A 249 12.37 -15.04 -5.47
N GLY A 250 13.29 -14.71 -4.58
CA GLY A 250 13.64 -15.53 -3.43
C GLY A 250 14.46 -16.78 -3.79
N VAL A 251 14.38 -17.82 -2.95
CA VAL A 251 15.20 -19.04 -3.08
C VAL A 251 14.56 -20.01 -4.09
N PRO A 252 15.22 -20.33 -5.23
CA PRO A 252 14.65 -21.18 -6.28
C PRO A 252 14.18 -22.55 -5.80
N GLN A 253 14.90 -23.14 -4.83
CA GLN A 253 14.59 -24.47 -4.29
C GLN A 253 13.29 -24.51 -3.46
N ARG A 254 12.78 -23.36 -3.06
CA ARG A 254 11.52 -23.21 -2.30
C ARG A 254 10.34 -22.82 -3.18
N LYS A 255 10.54 -22.72 -4.47
CA LYS A 255 9.49 -22.41 -5.45
C LYS A 255 8.41 -23.50 -5.45
N ASN A 256 7.16 -23.10 -5.45
CA ASN A 256 6.06 -24.03 -5.63
C ASN A 256 6.10 -24.57 -7.08
N PRO A 257 6.16 -25.89 -7.28
CA PRO A 257 6.28 -26.50 -8.62
C PRO A 257 5.03 -26.28 -9.50
N LEU A 258 3.91 -25.87 -8.94
CA LEU A 258 2.69 -25.54 -9.69
C LEU A 258 2.71 -24.13 -10.29
N ILE A 259 3.65 -23.27 -9.90
CA ILE A 259 3.82 -21.93 -10.47
C ILE A 259 4.56 -22.05 -11.80
N SER A 260 4.00 -21.46 -12.85
CA SER A 260 4.57 -21.51 -14.20
C SER A 260 5.95 -20.86 -14.30
N ASP A 261 6.77 -21.29 -15.25
CA ASP A 261 8.07 -20.67 -15.52
C ASP A 261 7.93 -19.21 -15.97
N LEU A 262 6.90 -18.88 -16.76
CA LEU A 262 6.60 -17.50 -17.16
C LEU A 262 6.40 -16.58 -15.94
N ASN A 263 5.67 -17.01 -14.92
CA ASN A 263 5.50 -16.24 -13.69
C ASN A 263 6.84 -15.99 -12.99
N GLN A 264 7.72 -17.00 -12.98
CA GLN A 264 9.03 -16.88 -12.36
C GLN A 264 9.95 -15.91 -13.13
N ASP A 265 9.90 -15.96 -14.45
CA ASP A 265 10.72 -15.08 -15.29
C ASP A 265 10.25 -13.63 -15.18
N LEU A 266 8.94 -13.36 -15.19
CA LEU A 266 8.37 -12.03 -14.94
C LEU A 266 8.72 -11.53 -13.53
N THR A 267 8.68 -12.42 -12.52
CA THR A 267 9.07 -12.04 -11.15
C THR A 267 10.55 -11.64 -11.06
N LYS A 268 11.44 -12.36 -11.78
CA LYS A 268 12.85 -11.98 -11.86
C LYS A 268 13.05 -10.64 -12.57
N GLU A 269 12.33 -10.40 -13.66
CA GLU A 269 12.38 -9.14 -14.38
C GLU A 269 11.96 -7.99 -13.48
N ILE A 270 10.82 -8.09 -12.80
CA ILE A 270 10.36 -7.10 -11.81
C ILE A 270 11.42 -6.88 -10.73
N ALA A 271 12.07 -7.94 -10.24
CA ALA A 271 13.10 -7.84 -9.21
C ALA A 271 14.31 -6.99 -9.64
N THR A 272 14.62 -6.92 -10.93
CA THR A 272 15.73 -6.08 -11.44
C THR A 272 15.48 -4.59 -11.26
N TYR A 273 14.22 -4.17 -11.13
CA TYR A 273 13.85 -2.78 -10.83
C TYR A 273 13.89 -2.45 -9.35
N HIS A 274 14.00 -3.47 -8.48
CA HIS A 274 14.08 -3.29 -7.02
C HIS A 274 15.55 -3.31 -6.52
N ALA A 275 16.48 -3.74 -7.35
CA ALA A 275 17.91 -3.84 -7.02
C ALA A 275 18.64 -2.52 -7.31
#